data_afde44dfe598c5701f5fdf8c924472aa
#
_entry.id   afde44dfe598c5701f5fdf8c924472aa
#
_cell.length_a   1.000
_cell.length_b   1.000
_cell.length_c   1.000
_cell.angle_alpha   90.00
_cell.angle_beta   90.00
_cell.angle_gamma   90.00
#
_symmetry.space_group_name_H-M   'P 1'
#
loop_
_entity.id
_entity.type
_entity.pdbx_description
1 polymer ?
#
loop_
_entity_poly.entity_id
_entity_poly.type
_entity_poly.pdbx_seq_one_letter_code
_entity_poly.pdbx_strand_id
1 'polypeptide(L)'
;MSGEATFIRDNTITKQKPLLLLSAKELSIHIRGCAHNQRESQKKIYNSFYSYGMSVCLRYVKRTEDAVEIYNDSFLKIFKEIYHYKPLYTDEINSFKGWIRKIMIYTAIDHCRKNNKHSFTTDFESSVIYLPQIEEDALDRISYEEILSAIQQLSPAYRTVLNLFIIDGFTHEEIARQLEISVGTSKSNLFKARQQLQQILKNENKIQIAKNVG
;
A
#
# COMPACT_ATOMS: atom_id res chain seq x y z
N MET A 1 -34.63 25.30 -5.57
CA MET A 1 -33.49 25.95 -6.27
C MET A 1 -32.26 25.11 -6.03
N SER A 2 -31.91 24.36 -7.05
CA SER A 2 -30.88 23.31 -7.05
C SER A 2 -29.51 23.96 -7.28
N GLY A 3 -28.57 23.78 -6.38
CA GLY A 3 -27.18 24.19 -6.54
C GLY A 3 -26.31 22.98 -6.89
N GLU A 4 -26.13 22.75 -8.20
CA GLU A 4 -25.19 21.75 -8.71
C GLU A 4 -23.75 22.21 -8.43
N ALA A 5 -23.01 21.41 -7.68
CA ALA A 5 -21.58 21.56 -7.50
C ALA A 5 -20.88 20.94 -8.71
N THR A 6 -20.45 21.76 -9.64
CA THR A 6 -19.65 21.39 -10.80
C THR A 6 -18.23 21.04 -10.35
N PHE A 7 -17.89 19.75 -10.33
CA PHE A 7 -16.52 19.28 -10.16
C PHE A 7 -15.78 19.39 -11.51
N ILE A 8 -14.88 20.34 -11.61
CA ILE A 8 -13.99 20.52 -12.76
C ILE A 8 -12.96 19.40 -12.73
N ARG A 9 -12.97 18.57 -13.79
CA ARG A 9 -11.91 17.61 -14.10
C ARG A 9 -10.75 18.37 -14.75
N ASP A 10 -9.75 18.75 -13.98
CA ASP A 10 -8.45 19.15 -14.54
C ASP A 10 -7.46 18.00 -14.42
N ASN A 11 -7.21 17.36 -15.57
CA ASN A 11 -6.29 16.26 -15.76
C ASN A 11 -4.89 16.82 -16.08
N THR A 12 -4.29 17.54 -15.14
CA THR A 12 -2.90 17.97 -15.20
C THR A 12 -2.16 17.34 -14.03
N ILE A 13 -1.37 16.28 -14.33
CA ILE A 13 -0.36 15.75 -13.41
C ILE A 13 0.73 16.84 -13.29
N THR A 14 0.44 17.87 -12.52
CA THR A 14 1.43 18.84 -12.08
C THR A 14 2.37 18.10 -11.12
N LYS A 15 3.67 18.13 -11.41
CA LYS A 15 4.76 17.78 -10.49
C LYS A 15 4.50 18.50 -9.18
N GLN A 16 3.79 17.85 -8.25
CA GLN A 16 3.54 18.41 -6.94
C GLN A 16 4.89 18.51 -6.23
N LYS A 17 5.29 19.75 -5.92
CA LYS A 17 6.29 20.05 -4.92
C LYS A 17 6.10 19.10 -3.73
N PRO A 18 7.18 18.54 -3.14
CA PRO A 18 7.03 17.70 -1.96
C PRO A 18 6.22 18.49 -0.93
N LEU A 19 5.03 18.01 -0.62
CA LEU A 19 4.15 18.61 0.37
C LEU A 19 4.96 18.73 1.66
N LEU A 20 5.10 19.96 2.17
CA LEU A 20 5.88 20.27 3.37
C LEU A 20 5.54 19.25 4.46
N LEU A 21 6.47 18.35 4.74
CA LEU A 21 6.34 17.46 5.88
C LEU A 21 6.21 18.35 7.12
N LEU A 22 5.13 18.15 7.89
CA LEU A 22 4.97 18.83 9.16
C LEU A 22 6.19 18.57 10.05
N SER A 23 6.70 19.60 10.71
CA SER A 23 7.64 19.41 11.80
C SER A 23 6.99 18.62 12.93
N ALA A 24 7.78 17.98 13.79
CA ALA A 24 7.25 17.24 14.94
C ALA A 24 6.32 18.10 15.82
N LYS A 25 6.70 19.36 16.04
CA LYS A 25 5.90 20.33 16.80
C LYS A 25 4.55 20.63 16.15
N GLU A 26 4.53 20.89 14.83
CA GLU A 26 3.29 21.10 14.09
C GLU A 26 2.41 19.86 14.07
N LEU A 27 3.02 18.69 13.88
CA LEU A 27 2.32 17.40 13.93
C LEU A 27 1.60 17.22 15.28
N SER A 28 2.31 17.44 16.39
CA SER A 28 1.76 17.33 17.74
C SER A 28 0.60 18.31 17.98
N ILE A 29 0.68 19.54 17.46
CA ILE A 29 -0.41 20.53 17.52
C ILE A 29 -1.64 20.02 16.75
N HIS A 30 -1.45 19.53 15.52
CA HIS A 30 -2.57 19.07 14.71
C HIS A 30 -3.16 17.73 15.19
N ILE A 31 -2.37 16.83 15.77
CA ILE A 31 -2.89 15.62 16.44
C ILE A 31 -3.86 16.02 17.57
N ARG A 32 -3.46 16.96 18.42
CA ARG A 32 -4.34 17.48 19.48
C ARG A 32 -5.59 18.16 18.93
N GLY A 33 -5.44 18.95 17.86
CA GLY A 33 -6.58 19.56 17.18
C GLY A 33 -7.55 18.53 16.62
N CYS A 34 -7.05 17.45 16.02
CA CYS A 34 -7.88 16.35 15.53
C CYS A 34 -8.63 15.63 16.66
N ALA A 35 -7.99 15.42 17.81
CA ALA A 35 -8.63 14.85 19.01
C ALA A 35 -9.81 15.71 19.52
N HIS A 36 -9.80 17.02 19.22
CA HIS A 36 -10.90 17.94 19.51
C HIS A 36 -11.80 18.21 18.29
N ASN A 37 -11.75 17.36 17.27
CA ASN A 37 -12.55 17.45 16.05
C ASN A 37 -12.39 18.77 15.25
N GLN A 38 -11.22 19.43 15.35
CA GLN A 38 -10.93 20.65 14.61
C GLN A 38 -10.72 20.34 13.13
N ARG A 39 -11.62 20.81 12.26
CA ARG A 39 -11.61 20.54 10.81
C ARG A 39 -10.29 20.94 10.12
N GLU A 40 -9.73 22.09 10.48
CA GLU A 40 -8.46 22.56 9.89
C GLU A 40 -7.30 21.62 10.26
N SER A 41 -7.26 21.10 11.47
CA SER A 41 -6.25 20.14 11.88
C SER A 41 -6.42 18.79 11.15
N GLN A 42 -7.66 18.33 11.00
CA GLN A 42 -7.96 17.12 10.22
C GLN A 42 -7.53 17.28 8.75
N LYS A 43 -7.90 18.40 8.11
CA LYS A 43 -7.49 18.71 6.74
C LYS A 43 -5.97 18.78 6.59
N LYS A 44 -5.27 19.39 7.56
CA LYS A 44 -3.81 19.50 7.52
C LYS A 44 -3.14 18.13 7.64
N ILE A 45 -3.54 17.28 8.59
CA ILE A 45 -3.04 15.91 8.75
C ILE A 45 -3.34 15.09 7.49
N TYR A 46 -4.59 15.08 7.02
CA TYR A 46 -5.00 14.36 5.81
C TYR A 46 -4.10 14.70 4.62
N ASN A 47 -3.95 15.99 4.29
CA ASN A 47 -3.14 16.43 3.16
C ASN A 47 -1.64 16.15 3.32
N SER A 48 -1.11 16.32 4.54
CA SER A 48 0.33 16.12 4.79
C SER A 48 0.77 14.65 4.65
N PHE A 49 -0.15 13.71 4.88
CA PHE A 49 0.14 12.28 4.75
C PHE A 49 -0.43 11.64 3.49
N TYR A 50 -1.01 12.42 2.56
CA TYR A 50 -1.65 11.89 1.35
C TYR A 50 -0.68 11.07 0.48
N SER A 51 0.46 11.62 0.08
CA SER A 51 1.44 10.92 -0.75
C SER A 51 1.97 9.65 -0.08
N TYR A 52 2.28 9.73 1.22
CA TYR A 52 2.70 8.57 2.01
C TYR A 52 1.61 7.51 2.08
N GLY A 53 0.39 7.89 2.42
CA GLY A 53 -0.73 6.95 2.53
C GLY A 53 -1.09 6.32 1.19
N MET A 54 -1.10 7.10 0.10
CA MET A 54 -1.30 6.57 -1.24
C MET A 54 -0.23 5.56 -1.63
N SER A 55 1.05 5.78 -1.29
CA SER A 55 2.11 4.81 -1.53
C SER A 55 1.89 3.49 -0.77
N VAL A 56 1.24 3.52 0.39
CA VAL A 56 0.84 2.31 1.13
C VAL A 56 -0.34 1.63 0.45
N CYS A 57 -1.41 2.38 0.12
CA CYS A 57 -2.64 1.82 -0.44
C CYS A 57 -2.45 1.21 -1.84
N LEU A 58 -1.68 1.88 -2.73
CA LEU A 58 -1.42 1.45 -4.10
C LEU A 58 -0.67 0.11 -4.21
N ARG A 59 -0.01 -0.34 -3.14
CA ARG A 59 0.61 -1.67 -3.13
C ARG A 59 -0.42 -2.79 -3.02
N TYR A 60 -1.61 -2.52 -2.48
CA TYR A 60 -2.66 -3.52 -2.25
C TYR A 60 -3.67 -3.60 -3.39
N VAL A 61 -3.89 -2.51 -4.12
CA VAL A 61 -4.88 -2.43 -5.20
C VAL A 61 -4.26 -1.93 -6.50
N LYS A 62 -4.90 -2.28 -7.63
CA LYS A 62 -4.42 -1.90 -8.96
C LYS A 62 -4.97 -0.54 -9.40
N ARG A 63 -6.21 -0.23 -9.03
CA ARG A 63 -6.90 0.99 -9.44
C ARG A 63 -6.63 2.10 -8.43
N THR A 64 -6.34 3.29 -8.94
CA THR A 64 -6.11 4.48 -8.10
C THR A 64 -7.36 4.84 -7.29
N GLU A 65 -8.55 4.65 -7.87
CA GLU A 65 -9.83 4.91 -7.20
C GLU A 65 -9.99 4.04 -5.94
N ASP A 66 -9.66 2.75 -6.03
CA ASP A 66 -9.70 1.83 -4.90
C ASP A 66 -8.68 2.24 -3.81
N ALA A 67 -7.49 2.71 -4.22
CA ALA A 67 -6.49 3.21 -3.27
C ALA A 67 -6.97 4.49 -2.55
N VAL A 68 -7.65 5.40 -3.26
CA VAL A 68 -8.26 6.61 -2.68
C VAL A 68 -9.37 6.22 -1.71
N GLU A 69 -10.21 5.24 -2.04
CA GLU A 69 -11.26 4.72 -1.14
C GLU A 69 -10.64 4.17 0.14
N ILE A 70 -9.63 3.29 0.04
CA ILE A 70 -8.90 2.75 1.20
C ILE A 70 -8.29 3.86 2.04
N TYR A 71 -7.70 4.88 1.40
CA TYR A 71 -7.11 6.02 2.08
C TYR A 71 -8.16 6.81 2.87
N ASN A 72 -9.30 7.13 2.25
CA ASN A 72 -10.40 7.84 2.89
C ASN A 72 -10.97 7.07 4.08
N ASP A 73 -11.26 5.77 3.89
CA ASP A 73 -11.76 4.90 4.95
C ASP A 73 -10.76 4.78 6.11
N SER A 74 -9.46 4.73 5.78
CA SER A 74 -8.41 4.73 6.79
C SER A 74 -8.42 6.02 7.61
N PHE A 75 -8.58 7.18 6.96
CA PHE A 75 -8.62 8.46 7.66
C PHE A 75 -9.87 8.66 8.50
N LEU A 76 -11.00 8.09 8.11
CA LEU A 76 -12.18 8.03 8.97
C LEU A 76 -11.90 7.25 10.26
N LYS A 77 -11.20 6.10 10.17
CA LYS A 77 -10.77 5.31 11.34
C LYS A 77 -9.72 6.08 12.17
N ILE A 78 -8.71 6.67 11.51
CA ILE A 78 -7.66 7.47 12.14
C ILE A 78 -8.26 8.60 12.99
N PHE A 79 -9.18 9.39 12.44
CA PHE A 79 -9.78 10.49 13.19
C PHE A 79 -10.67 10.03 14.34
N LYS A 80 -11.28 8.86 14.26
CA LYS A 80 -12.02 8.24 15.38
C LYS A 80 -11.10 7.81 16.52
N GLU A 81 -9.91 7.31 16.18
CA GLU A 81 -8.99 6.68 17.14
C GLU A 81 -7.85 7.62 17.60
N ILE A 82 -7.72 8.81 17.00
CA ILE A 82 -6.55 9.69 17.18
C ILE A 82 -6.37 10.16 18.62
N TYR A 83 -7.43 10.23 19.39
CA TYR A 83 -7.38 10.60 20.82
C TYR A 83 -6.71 9.51 21.69
N HIS A 84 -6.64 8.27 21.20
CA HIS A 84 -5.91 7.18 21.84
C HIS A 84 -4.45 7.08 21.39
N TYR A 85 -4.06 7.84 20.35
CA TYR A 85 -2.71 7.79 19.85
C TYR A 85 -1.69 8.23 20.92
N LYS A 86 -0.66 7.40 21.10
CA LYS A 86 0.50 7.72 21.94
C LYS A 86 1.77 7.44 21.13
N PRO A 87 2.73 8.38 21.08
CA PRO A 87 4.01 8.11 20.42
C PRO A 87 4.70 6.90 21.04
N LEU A 88 5.21 5.98 20.21
CA LEU A 88 5.97 4.80 20.65
C LEU A 88 7.48 5.08 20.70
N TYR A 89 7.95 6.10 19.96
CA TYR A 89 9.35 6.45 19.82
C TYR A 89 9.55 7.95 20.04
N THR A 90 10.81 8.34 20.28
CA THR A 90 11.23 9.76 20.37
C THR A 90 11.03 10.52 19.06
N ASP A 91 11.11 9.86 17.91
CA ASP A 91 10.73 10.41 16.61
C ASP A 91 9.21 10.35 16.44
N GLU A 92 8.55 11.47 16.75
CA GLU A 92 7.09 11.60 16.70
C GLU A 92 6.53 11.39 15.28
N ILE A 93 7.27 11.83 14.23
CA ILE A 93 6.82 11.72 12.84
C ILE A 93 6.80 10.25 12.41
N ASN A 94 7.89 9.53 12.66
CA ASN A 94 7.96 8.12 12.32
C ASN A 94 7.04 7.26 13.19
N SER A 95 6.87 7.63 14.46
CA SER A 95 5.89 6.99 15.33
C SER A 95 4.46 7.15 14.79
N PHE A 96 4.08 8.36 14.37
CA PHE A 96 2.76 8.62 13.79
C PHE A 96 2.57 7.91 12.43
N LYS A 97 3.59 7.95 11.55
CA LYS A 97 3.59 7.18 10.29
C LYS A 97 3.36 5.70 10.52
N GLY A 98 4.04 5.10 11.49
CA GLY A 98 3.86 3.69 11.84
C GLY A 98 2.44 3.37 12.29
N TRP A 99 1.85 4.25 13.11
CA TRP A 99 0.50 4.09 13.61
C TRP A 99 -0.55 4.19 12.50
N ILE A 100 -0.52 5.24 11.66
CA ILE A 100 -1.46 5.38 10.53
C ILE A 100 -1.26 4.30 9.48
N ARG A 101 0.00 3.87 9.21
CA ARG A 101 0.30 2.75 8.30
C ARG A 101 -0.42 1.48 8.72
N LYS A 102 -0.40 1.16 10.01
CA LYS A 102 -1.08 -0.03 10.53
C LYS A 102 -2.59 0.02 10.24
N ILE A 103 -3.23 1.17 10.45
CA ILE A 103 -4.66 1.35 10.15
C ILE A 103 -4.92 1.21 8.65
N MET A 104 -4.06 1.80 7.79
CA MET A 104 -4.18 1.68 6.34
C MET A 104 -4.04 0.24 5.85
N ILE A 105 -3.08 -0.52 6.39
CA ILE A 105 -2.89 -1.94 6.05
C ILE A 105 -4.14 -2.75 6.39
N TYR A 106 -4.67 -2.62 7.60
CA TYR A 106 -5.90 -3.34 7.99
C TYR A 106 -7.10 -2.92 7.14
N THR A 107 -7.22 -1.64 6.79
CA THR A 107 -8.29 -1.17 5.91
C THR A 107 -8.13 -1.74 4.49
N ALA A 108 -6.90 -1.82 3.98
CA ALA A 108 -6.63 -2.45 2.69
C ALA A 108 -6.93 -3.96 2.69
N ILE A 109 -6.60 -4.67 3.78
CA ILE A 109 -6.96 -6.08 3.95
C ILE A 109 -8.48 -6.25 3.92
N ASP A 110 -9.23 -5.44 4.67
CA ASP A 110 -10.69 -5.48 4.69
C ASP A 110 -11.27 -5.24 3.29
N HIS A 111 -10.76 -4.25 2.56
CA HIS A 111 -11.15 -3.96 1.18
C HIS A 111 -10.86 -5.15 0.25
N CYS A 112 -9.66 -5.72 0.32
CA CYS A 112 -9.28 -6.88 -0.48
C CYS A 112 -10.15 -8.10 -0.17
N ARG A 113 -10.47 -8.36 1.10
CA ARG A 113 -11.35 -9.47 1.51
C ARG A 113 -12.76 -9.31 0.96
N LYS A 114 -13.34 -8.11 1.03
CA LYS A 114 -14.69 -7.83 0.51
C LYS A 114 -14.77 -8.09 -1.00
N ASN A 115 -13.74 -7.64 -1.73
CA ASN A 115 -13.77 -7.65 -3.19
C ASN A 115 -13.23 -8.95 -3.82
N ASN A 116 -12.49 -9.79 -3.06
CA ASN A 116 -11.75 -10.93 -3.62
C ASN A 116 -11.90 -12.21 -2.78
N LYS A 117 -13.03 -12.43 -2.10
CA LYS A 117 -13.23 -13.61 -1.22
C LYS A 117 -12.86 -14.95 -1.88
N HIS A 118 -13.19 -15.14 -3.16
CA HIS A 118 -12.88 -16.37 -3.90
C HIS A 118 -11.40 -16.48 -4.34
N SER A 119 -10.69 -15.36 -4.48
CA SER A 119 -9.30 -15.39 -4.98
C SER A 119 -8.29 -15.87 -3.95
N PHE A 120 -8.60 -15.80 -2.65
CA PHE A 120 -7.68 -16.19 -1.59
C PHE A 120 -7.70 -17.70 -1.29
N THR A 121 -8.77 -18.39 -1.67
CA THR A 121 -9.02 -19.81 -1.32
C THR A 121 -8.80 -20.78 -2.48
N THR A 122 -8.58 -20.28 -3.69
CA THR A 122 -8.42 -21.15 -4.86
C THR A 122 -6.99 -21.69 -4.90
N ASP A 123 -6.81 -22.93 -4.47
CA ASP A 123 -5.63 -23.72 -4.73
C ASP A 123 -5.60 -24.11 -6.22
N PHE A 124 -4.99 -23.26 -7.05
CA PHE A 124 -4.59 -23.71 -8.38
C PHE A 124 -3.39 -24.63 -8.23
N GLU A 125 -3.57 -25.90 -8.55
CA GLU A 125 -2.47 -26.84 -8.77
C GLU A 125 -1.48 -26.20 -9.75
N SER A 126 -0.31 -25.83 -9.27
CA SER A 126 0.77 -25.38 -10.11
C SER A 126 1.95 -26.28 -9.91
N SER A 127 2.36 -26.91 -10.98
CA SER A 127 3.62 -27.64 -11.09
C SER A 127 4.77 -26.80 -10.52
N VAL A 128 5.59 -27.44 -9.70
CA VAL A 128 6.80 -26.87 -9.12
C VAL A 128 7.77 -26.54 -10.25
N ILE A 129 7.90 -25.27 -10.60
CA ILE A 129 8.92 -24.80 -11.52
C ILE A 129 10.13 -24.38 -10.70
N TYR A 130 11.26 -25.03 -10.92
CA TYR A 130 12.55 -24.67 -10.32
C TYR A 130 12.95 -23.27 -10.78
N LEU A 131 13.24 -22.37 -9.82
CA LEU A 131 13.68 -21.01 -10.10
C LEU A 131 15.20 -20.96 -10.24
N PRO A 132 15.74 -20.42 -11.34
CA PRO A 132 17.13 -19.98 -11.37
C PRO A 132 17.32 -18.79 -10.42
N GLN A 133 18.45 -18.78 -9.71
CA GLN A 133 18.86 -17.63 -8.88
C GLN A 133 18.98 -16.38 -9.74
N ILE A 134 18.54 -15.24 -9.20
CA ILE A 134 18.72 -13.93 -9.84
C ILE A 134 20.14 -13.49 -9.48
N GLU A 135 20.92 -13.07 -10.47
CA GLU A 135 22.18 -12.38 -10.26
C GLU A 135 21.90 -11.04 -9.58
N GLU A 136 22.60 -10.75 -8.48
CA GLU A 136 22.39 -9.57 -7.62
C GLU A 136 22.57 -8.23 -8.36
N ASP A 137 23.40 -8.19 -9.40
CA ASP A 137 23.69 -6.99 -10.19
C ASP A 137 22.50 -6.39 -10.96
N ALA A 138 21.43 -7.16 -11.17
CA ALA A 138 20.25 -6.69 -11.92
C ALA A 138 19.25 -5.90 -11.06
N LEU A 139 19.32 -6.01 -9.73
CA LEU A 139 18.36 -5.41 -8.81
C LEU A 139 18.64 -3.93 -8.50
N ASP A 140 19.88 -3.48 -8.59
CA ASP A 140 20.30 -2.11 -8.24
C ASP A 140 19.79 -1.01 -9.19
N ARG A 141 19.16 -1.40 -10.32
CA ARG A 141 18.70 -0.46 -11.37
C ARG A 141 17.18 -0.35 -11.48
N ILE A 142 16.42 -1.10 -10.65
CA ILE A 142 14.96 -1.12 -10.74
C ILE A 142 14.39 0.03 -9.93
N SER A 143 13.62 0.91 -10.57
CA SER A 143 12.98 2.03 -9.90
C SER A 143 11.81 1.58 -9.00
N TYR A 144 11.41 2.45 -8.03
CA TYR A 144 10.25 2.19 -7.18
C TYR A 144 8.97 1.99 -8.00
N GLU A 145 8.80 2.77 -9.07
CA GLU A 145 7.64 2.71 -9.97
C GLU A 145 7.57 1.38 -10.71
N GLU A 146 8.71 0.85 -11.16
CA GLU A 146 8.78 -0.45 -11.83
C GLU A 146 8.44 -1.59 -10.87
N ILE A 147 8.95 -1.56 -9.64
CA ILE A 147 8.62 -2.55 -8.61
C ILE A 147 7.13 -2.48 -8.28
N LEU A 148 6.57 -1.27 -8.11
CA LEU A 148 5.15 -1.08 -7.82
C LEU A 148 4.28 -1.60 -8.97
N SER A 149 4.66 -1.29 -10.22
CA SER A 149 3.97 -1.79 -11.43
C SER A 149 3.98 -3.31 -11.48
N ALA A 150 5.13 -3.94 -11.22
CA ALA A 150 5.26 -5.39 -11.19
C ALA A 150 4.41 -6.03 -10.08
N ILE A 151 4.38 -5.45 -8.89
CA ILE A 151 3.52 -5.88 -7.78
C ILE A 151 2.03 -5.78 -8.16
N GLN A 152 1.64 -4.70 -8.85
CA GLN A 152 0.25 -4.49 -9.27
C GLN A 152 -0.21 -5.46 -10.37
N GLN A 153 0.71 -6.12 -11.10
CA GLN A 153 0.40 -7.16 -12.07
C GLN A 153 0.10 -8.53 -11.42
N LEU A 154 0.49 -8.74 -10.17
CA LEU A 154 0.15 -9.95 -9.43
C LEU A 154 -1.36 -10.08 -9.22
N SER A 155 -1.85 -11.31 -9.08
CA SER A 155 -3.23 -11.56 -8.63
C SER A 155 -3.47 -10.93 -7.25
N PRO A 156 -4.71 -10.57 -6.90
CA PRO A 156 -5.00 -9.94 -5.60
C PRO A 156 -4.49 -10.75 -4.40
N ALA A 157 -4.63 -12.08 -4.41
CA ALA A 157 -4.16 -12.95 -3.34
C ALA A 157 -2.64 -12.93 -3.20
N TYR A 158 -1.91 -13.09 -4.32
CA TYR A 158 -0.44 -13.09 -4.33
C TYR A 158 0.11 -11.74 -3.92
N ARG A 159 -0.45 -10.66 -4.45
CA ARG A 159 -0.09 -9.28 -4.13
C ARG A 159 -0.25 -8.97 -2.64
N THR A 160 -1.41 -9.34 -2.08
CA THR A 160 -1.69 -9.08 -0.67
C THR A 160 -0.73 -9.85 0.25
N VAL A 161 -0.55 -11.16 0.01
CA VAL A 161 0.36 -11.98 0.83
C VAL A 161 1.82 -11.51 0.70
N LEU A 162 2.26 -11.14 -0.51
CA LEU A 162 3.61 -10.61 -0.74
C LEU A 162 3.84 -9.31 0.05
N ASN A 163 2.92 -8.35 -0.04
CA ASN A 163 3.04 -7.08 0.67
C ASN A 163 3.06 -7.29 2.19
N LEU A 164 2.14 -8.10 2.72
CA LEU A 164 2.06 -8.36 4.15
C LEU A 164 3.34 -9.01 4.68
N PHE A 165 3.86 -10.03 3.99
CA PHE A 165 5.03 -10.76 4.45
C PHE A 165 6.34 -9.99 4.23
N ILE A 166 6.60 -9.52 3.00
CA ILE A 166 7.90 -8.94 2.62
C ILE A 166 8.03 -7.47 3.06
N ILE A 167 6.97 -6.68 2.90
CA ILE A 167 7.06 -5.23 3.09
C ILE A 167 6.55 -4.80 4.47
N ASP A 168 5.51 -5.47 4.96
CA ASP A 168 4.85 -5.07 6.20
C ASP A 168 5.23 -5.98 7.40
N GLY A 169 6.01 -7.06 7.17
CA GLY A 169 6.65 -7.87 8.21
C GLY A 169 5.72 -8.80 9.00
N PHE A 170 4.54 -9.13 8.45
CA PHE A 170 3.62 -10.07 9.07
C PHE A 170 4.14 -11.51 8.98
N THR A 171 3.93 -12.31 10.01
CA THR A 171 4.15 -13.75 9.98
C THR A 171 3.06 -14.46 9.16
N HIS A 172 3.32 -15.69 8.71
CA HIS A 172 2.30 -16.47 7.99
C HIS A 172 1.07 -16.79 8.86
N GLU A 173 1.24 -16.91 10.16
CA GLU A 173 0.16 -17.11 11.14
C GLU A 173 -0.73 -15.87 11.25
N GLU A 174 -0.12 -14.68 11.28
CA GLU A 174 -0.86 -13.41 11.28
C GLU A 174 -1.59 -13.20 9.95
N ILE A 175 -0.93 -13.47 8.82
CA ILE A 175 -1.53 -13.37 7.48
C ILE A 175 -2.71 -14.34 7.36
N ALA A 176 -2.54 -15.59 7.79
CA ALA A 176 -3.58 -16.61 7.76
C ALA A 176 -4.83 -16.16 8.52
N ARG A 177 -4.63 -15.60 9.73
CA ARG A 177 -5.71 -15.06 10.56
C ARG A 177 -6.39 -13.85 9.91
N GLN A 178 -5.60 -12.92 9.35
CA GLN A 178 -6.14 -11.70 8.75
C GLN A 178 -6.91 -11.95 7.45
N LEU A 179 -6.46 -12.90 6.64
CA LEU A 179 -7.07 -13.23 5.34
C LEU A 179 -8.06 -14.39 5.42
N GLU A 180 -8.24 -15.01 6.59
CA GLU A 180 -9.12 -16.17 6.81
C GLU A 180 -8.74 -17.37 5.89
N ILE A 181 -7.43 -17.64 5.77
CA ILE A 181 -6.87 -18.74 4.99
C ILE A 181 -6.01 -19.65 5.88
N SER A 182 -5.58 -20.80 5.36
CA SER A 182 -4.62 -21.64 6.07
C SER A 182 -3.21 -21.05 6.03
N VAL A 183 -2.36 -21.40 7.00
CA VAL A 183 -0.93 -21.05 6.99
C VAL A 183 -0.24 -21.64 5.75
N GLY A 184 -0.64 -22.85 5.33
CA GLY A 184 -0.18 -23.49 4.10
C GLY A 184 -0.53 -22.67 2.86
N THR A 185 -1.76 -22.17 2.75
CA THR A 185 -2.20 -21.28 1.67
C THR A 185 -1.39 -19.98 1.65
N SER A 186 -1.11 -19.39 2.81
CA SER A 186 -0.27 -18.19 2.89
C SER A 186 1.15 -18.46 2.36
N LYS A 187 1.78 -19.57 2.76
CA LYS A 187 3.11 -19.97 2.26
C LYS A 187 3.11 -20.23 0.75
N SER A 188 2.12 -20.96 0.25
CA SER A 188 1.95 -21.26 -1.17
C SER A 188 1.75 -19.98 -2.00
N ASN A 189 0.87 -19.07 -1.55
CA ASN A 189 0.64 -17.80 -2.22
C ASN A 189 1.89 -16.93 -2.27
N LEU A 190 2.69 -16.88 -1.20
CA LEU A 190 3.96 -16.16 -1.20
C LEU A 190 4.96 -16.74 -2.19
N PHE A 191 5.07 -18.08 -2.24
CA PHE A 191 5.94 -18.75 -3.19
C PHE A 191 5.56 -18.42 -4.64
N LYS A 192 4.28 -18.56 -4.99
CA LYS A 192 3.75 -18.25 -6.32
C LYS A 192 3.90 -16.76 -6.65
N ALA A 193 3.68 -15.87 -5.67
CA ALA A 193 3.88 -14.44 -5.83
C ALA A 193 5.33 -14.08 -6.20
N ARG A 194 6.31 -14.69 -5.52
CA ARG A 194 7.74 -14.51 -5.82
C ARG A 194 8.10 -14.99 -7.22
N GLN A 195 7.62 -16.17 -7.62
CA GLN A 195 7.85 -16.70 -8.95
C GLN A 195 7.31 -15.76 -10.03
N GLN A 196 6.05 -15.35 -9.89
CA GLN A 196 5.40 -14.49 -10.87
C GLN A 196 6.08 -13.11 -10.94
N LEU A 197 6.44 -12.53 -9.79
CA LEU A 197 7.15 -11.25 -9.73
C LEU A 197 8.51 -11.32 -10.45
N GLN A 198 9.28 -12.39 -10.24
CA GLN A 198 10.53 -12.60 -10.96
C GLN A 198 10.35 -12.69 -12.48
N GLN A 199 9.30 -13.37 -12.95
CA GLN A 199 9.01 -13.46 -14.37
C GLN A 199 8.66 -12.10 -14.97
N ILE A 200 7.83 -11.31 -14.27
CA ILE A 200 7.44 -9.96 -14.70
C ILE A 200 8.68 -9.08 -14.82
N LEU A 201 9.52 -9.01 -13.80
CA LEU A 201 10.72 -8.17 -13.78
C LEU A 201 11.75 -8.59 -14.85
N LYS A 202 11.94 -9.91 -15.08
CA LYS A 202 12.79 -10.39 -16.16
C LYS A 202 12.30 -9.98 -17.55
N ASN A 203 11.00 -10.01 -17.78
CA ASN A 203 10.41 -9.61 -19.04
C ASN A 203 10.50 -8.10 -19.26
N GLU A 204 10.27 -7.29 -18.26
CA GLU A 204 10.40 -5.82 -18.33
C GLU A 204 11.84 -5.40 -18.60
N ASN A 205 12.83 -6.01 -17.92
CA ASN A 205 14.25 -5.77 -18.18
C ASN A 205 14.68 -6.13 -19.62
N LYS A 206 14.19 -7.24 -20.17
CA LYS A 206 14.46 -7.61 -21.56
C LYS A 206 13.90 -6.60 -22.56
N ILE A 207 12.70 -6.06 -22.30
CA ILE A 207 12.06 -5.04 -23.14
C ILE A 207 12.82 -3.71 -23.07
N GLN A 208 13.32 -3.30 -21.92
CA GLN A 208 14.13 -2.08 -21.77
C GLN A 208 15.47 -2.18 -22.49
N ILE A 209 16.16 -3.32 -22.37
CA ILE A 209 17.43 -3.56 -23.10
C ILE A 209 17.19 -3.50 -24.59
N ALA A 210 16.13 -4.12 -25.11
CA ALA A 210 15.80 -4.09 -26.53
C ALA A 210 15.47 -2.68 -27.04
N LYS A 211 14.86 -1.82 -26.24
CA LYS A 211 14.56 -0.41 -26.59
C LYS A 211 15.78 0.49 -26.59
N ASN A 212 16.81 0.16 -25.80
CA ASN A 212 18.04 0.97 -25.69
C ASN A 212 19.11 0.59 -26.72
N VAL A 213 18.94 -0.50 -27.47
CA VAL A 213 19.88 -1.03 -28.48
C VAL A 213 19.38 -0.78 -29.92
N GLY A 214 18.17 -0.29 -30.12
CA GLY A 214 17.59 0.08 -31.42
C GLY A 214 17.48 1.59 -31.57
#